data_79c59a30ccfe21023cb6e45500c17ca5
#
_entry.id   79c59a30ccfe21023cb6e45500c17ca5
#
_cell.length_a   1.000
_cell.length_b   1.000
_cell.length_c   1.000
_cell.angle_alpha   90.00
_cell.angle_beta   90.00
_cell.angle_gamma   90.00
#
_symmetry.space_group_name_H-M   'P 1'
#
loop_
_entity.id
_entity.type
_entity.pdbx_description
1 polymer ?
#
loop_
_entity_poly.entity_id
_entity_poly.type
_entity_poly.pdbx_seq_one_letter_code
_entity_poly.pdbx_strand_id
1 'polypeptide(L)'
;MNQKPVILIVDDATLNLQTLAHILKNDYTVKMAHSGEKALELARQDPLPEVILLDVEMPHMDGYAVCEHLQNSSETSSIPVIFVTGKDSREEEERGFSLGAVDYITKPLHPSIIKARLKTHITLKHQHDLLKTVAMRDQLTGLYNRHYLTDILIRK
;
A
#
# COMPACT_ATOMS: atom_id res chain seq x y z
N MET A 1 -17.25 -15.98 -2.94
CA MET A 1 -16.49 -16.10 -1.71
C MET A 1 -15.46 -15.01 -1.60
N ASN A 2 -15.49 -14.31 -0.51
CA ASN A 2 -14.59 -13.18 -0.34
C ASN A 2 -13.24 -13.66 0.16
N GLN A 3 -12.22 -13.41 -0.63
CA GLN A 3 -10.86 -13.63 -0.17
C GLN A 3 -10.44 -12.44 0.68
N LYS A 4 -9.64 -12.71 1.70
CA LYS A 4 -9.09 -11.64 2.51
C LYS A 4 -8.08 -10.86 1.69
N PRO A 5 -8.06 -9.52 1.81
CA PRO A 5 -7.03 -8.73 1.14
C PRO A 5 -5.63 -9.12 1.63
N VAL A 6 -4.66 -9.04 0.74
CA VAL A 6 -3.28 -9.38 1.03
C VAL A 6 -2.54 -8.12 1.49
N ILE A 7 -1.89 -8.21 2.64
CA ILE A 7 -1.06 -7.13 3.17
C ILE A 7 0.37 -7.61 3.26
N LEU A 8 1.28 -6.84 2.70
CA LEU A 8 2.71 -7.12 2.85
C LEU A 8 3.24 -6.26 4.00
N ILE A 9 3.83 -6.91 5.01
CA ILE A 9 4.46 -6.20 6.12
C ILE A 9 5.97 -6.37 6.04
N VAL A 10 6.68 -5.27 6.24
CA VAL A 10 8.14 -5.21 6.05
C VAL A 10 8.79 -4.59 7.27
N ASP A 11 9.65 -5.34 7.93
CA ASP A 11 10.40 -4.89 9.10
C ASP A 11 11.54 -5.87 9.31
N ASP A 12 12.73 -5.39 9.65
CA ASP A 12 13.85 -6.30 9.87
C ASP A 12 13.78 -7.01 11.22
N ALA A 13 12.95 -6.55 12.15
CA ALA A 13 12.75 -7.18 13.44
C ALA A 13 11.64 -8.22 13.38
N THR A 14 11.99 -9.48 13.59
CA THR A 14 11.03 -10.58 13.55
C THR A 14 9.87 -10.36 14.53
N LEU A 15 10.17 -9.84 15.71
CA LEU A 15 9.13 -9.60 16.72
C LEU A 15 8.09 -8.59 16.23
N ASN A 16 8.53 -7.54 15.53
CA ASN A 16 7.60 -6.56 14.98
C ASN A 16 6.69 -7.19 13.92
N LEU A 17 7.26 -8.02 13.06
CA LEU A 17 6.48 -8.74 12.05
C LEU A 17 5.44 -9.65 12.70
N GLN A 18 5.84 -10.39 13.72
CA GLN A 18 4.92 -11.28 14.42
C GLN A 18 3.79 -10.50 15.09
N THR A 19 4.10 -9.36 15.68
CA THR A 19 3.11 -8.52 16.34
C THR A 19 2.09 -8.00 15.33
N LEU A 20 2.56 -7.47 14.21
CA LEU A 20 1.67 -6.98 13.16
C LEU A 20 0.84 -8.11 12.55
N ALA A 21 1.46 -9.26 12.29
CA ALA A 21 0.74 -10.40 11.73
C ALA A 21 -0.36 -10.85 12.68
N HIS A 22 -0.10 -10.87 13.98
CA HIS A 22 -1.10 -11.24 14.97
C HIS A 22 -2.28 -10.27 14.97
N ILE A 23 -2.00 -8.97 14.86
CA ILE A 23 -3.05 -7.95 14.79
C ILE A 23 -3.92 -8.13 13.55
N LEU A 24 -3.34 -8.53 12.43
CA LEU A 24 -4.01 -8.48 11.12
C LEU A 24 -4.55 -9.81 10.63
N LYS A 25 -4.15 -10.92 11.21
CA LYS A 25 -4.41 -12.25 10.65
C LYS A 25 -5.89 -12.62 10.48
N ASN A 26 -6.76 -12.04 11.30
CA ASN A 26 -8.19 -12.39 11.23
C ASN A 26 -8.88 -11.74 10.03
N ASP A 27 -8.39 -10.60 9.60
CA ASP A 27 -9.03 -9.81 8.56
C ASP A 27 -8.26 -9.83 7.24
N TYR A 28 -6.99 -10.22 7.28
CA TYR A 28 -6.09 -10.10 6.12
C TYR A 28 -5.23 -11.34 5.95
N THR A 29 -4.82 -11.58 4.70
CA THR A 29 -3.75 -12.52 4.40
C THR A 29 -2.44 -11.75 4.48
N VAL A 30 -1.53 -12.20 5.32
CA VAL A 30 -0.31 -11.45 5.62
C VAL A 30 0.90 -12.09 4.97
N LYS A 31 1.66 -11.31 4.20
CA LYS A 31 2.99 -11.67 3.72
C LYS A 31 4.00 -10.89 4.52
N MET A 32 5.15 -11.49 4.82
CA MET A 32 6.18 -10.87 5.65
C MET A 32 7.51 -10.82 4.93
N ALA A 33 8.19 -9.67 5.01
CA ALA A 33 9.53 -9.50 4.48
C ALA A 33 10.43 -8.92 5.57
N HIS A 34 11.63 -9.49 5.72
CA HIS A 34 12.61 -9.06 6.72
C HIS A 34 13.62 -8.05 6.17
N SER A 35 13.52 -7.71 4.90
CA SER A 35 14.46 -6.79 4.26
C SER A 35 13.80 -6.05 3.12
N GLY A 36 14.44 -4.97 2.67
CA GLY A 36 13.96 -4.22 1.52
C GLY A 36 13.97 -5.04 0.24
N GLU A 37 15.02 -5.82 0.04
CA GLU A 37 15.13 -6.68 -1.14
C GLU A 37 14.00 -7.70 -1.21
N LYS A 38 13.72 -8.34 -0.06
CA LYS A 38 12.63 -9.31 0.00
C LYS A 38 11.27 -8.65 -0.21
N ALA A 39 11.13 -7.44 0.30
CA ALA A 39 9.90 -6.68 0.11
C ALA A 39 9.61 -6.40 -1.36
N LEU A 40 10.65 -6.00 -2.12
CA LEU A 40 10.50 -5.75 -3.54
C LEU A 40 10.14 -7.03 -4.30
N GLU A 41 10.71 -8.15 -3.91
CA GLU A 41 10.39 -9.44 -4.51
C GLU A 41 8.93 -9.82 -4.25
N LEU A 42 8.50 -9.75 -2.98
CA LEU A 42 7.14 -10.15 -2.61
C LEU A 42 6.08 -9.20 -3.14
N ALA A 43 6.41 -7.93 -3.34
CA ALA A 43 5.46 -6.96 -3.88
C ALA A 43 5.07 -7.28 -5.33
N ARG A 44 5.87 -8.06 -6.02
CA ARG A 44 5.62 -8.43 -7.43
C ARG A 44 5.04 -9.83 -7.61
N GLN A 45 4.89 -10.58 -6.52
CA GLN A 45 4.39 -11.96 -6.58
C GLN A 45 2.90 -12.03 -6.32
N ASP A 46 2.22 -12.88 -7.07
CA ASP A 46 0.80 -13.15 -6.85
C ASP A 46 0.59 -13.99 -5.59
N PRO A 47 -0.45 -13.72 -4.83
CA PRO A 47 -1.38 -12.60 -4.97
C PRO A 47 -0.71 -11.28 -4.60
N LEU A 48 -0.95 -10.25 -5.42
CA LEU A 48 -0.30 -8.95 -5.19
C LEU A 48 -0.83 -8.30 -3.91
N PRO A 49 0.05 -7.62 -3.16
CA PRO A 49 -0.43 -6.91 -1.97
C PRO A 49 -1.36 -5.77 -2.34
N GLU A 50 -2.36 -5.56 -1.50
CA GLU A 50 -3.25 -4.40 -1.66
C GLU A 50 -2.73 -3.19 -0.91
N VAL A 51 -1.93 -3.40 0.13
CA VAL A 51 -1.24 -2.35 0.88
C VAL A 51 0.07 -2.92 1.40
N ILE A 52 1.07 -2.08 1.51
CA ILE A 52 2.36 -2.43 2.10
C ILE A 52 2.58 -1.60 3.38
N LEU A 53 2.79 -2.28 4.49
CA LEU A 53 3.20 -1.66 5.75
C LEU A 53 4.72 -1.78 5.83
N LEU A 54 5.42 -0.66 5.92
CA LEU A 54 6.86 -0.62 5.66
C LEU A 54 7.58 0.17 6.75
N ASP A 55 8.53 -0.47 7.42
CA ASP A 55 9.38 0.24 8.36
C ASP A 55 10.45 1.02 7.62
N VAL A 56 10.89 2.13 8.19
CA VAL A 56 11.94 2.96 7.62
C VAL A 56 13.32 2.40 7.93
N GLU A 57 13.55 2.01 9.18
CA GLU A 57 14.90 1.63 9.62
C GLU A 57 15.17 0.15 9.38
N MET A 58 15.91 -0.13 8.31
CA MET A 58 16.35 -1.49 7.98
C MET A 58 17.77 -1.42 7.44
N PRO A 59 18.59 -2.46 7.68
CA PRO A 59 19.95 -2.47 7.14
C PRO A 59 19.95 -2.61 5.61
N HIS A 60 20.99 -2.09 4.99
CA HIS A 60 21.27 -2.16 3.55
C HIS A 60 20.34 -1.32 2.69
N MET A 61 19.04 -1.57 2.78
CA MET A 61 18.04 -0.80 2.03
C MET A 61 16.95 -0.39 3.00
N ASP A 62 16.85 0.90 3.29
CA ASP A 62 15.84 1.40 4.24
C ASP A 62 14.46 1.51 3.58
N GLY A 63 13.44 1.81 4.38
CA GLY A 63 12.09 1.87 3.89
C GLY A 63 11.86 2.97 2.86
N TYR A 64 12.58 4.08 2.96
CA TYR A 64 12.45 5.14 1.96
C TYR A 64 12.94 4.67 0.60
N ALA A 65 14.06 3.94 0.57
CA ALA A 65 14.59 3.37 -0.67
C ALA A 65 13.61 2.35 -1.26
N VAL A 66 13.03 1.51 -0.42
CA VAL A 66 12.02 0.53 -0.88
C VAL A 66 10.84 1.26 -1.52
N CYS A 67 10.33 2.29 -0.86
CA CYS A 67 9.19 3.07 -1.37
C CYS A 67 9.53 3.69 -2.73
N GLU A 68 10.71 4.24 -2.87
CA GLU A 68 11.17 4.83 -4.12
C GLU A 68 11.21 3.80 -5.24
N HIS A 69 11.77 2.62 -4.97
CA HIS A 69 11.77 1.54 -5.95
C HIS A 69 10.37 1.11 -6.36
N LEU A 70 9.46 1.01 -5.38
CA LEU A 70 8.07 0.63 -5.67
C LEU A 70 7.37 1.67 -6.55
N GLN A 71 7.60 2.94 -6.29
CA GLN A 71 6.99 4.01 -7.07
C GLN A 71 7.53 4.08 -8.50
N ASN A 72 8.78 3.66 -8.71
CA ASN A 72 9.42 3.74 -10.01
C ASN A 72 9.13 2.54 -10.90
N SER A 73 8.40 1.55 -10.43
CA SER A 73 8.03 0.38 -11.21
C SER A 73 6.53 0.38 -11.51
N SER A 74 6.15 0.20 -12.76
CA SER A 74 4.74 0.17 -13.14
C SER A 74 3.99 -0.99 -12.50
N GLU A 75 4.68 -2.06 -12.15
CA GLU A 75 4.07 -3.23 -11.51
C GLU A 75 3.63 -2.95 -10.08
N THR A 76 4.28 -2.01 -9.39
CA THR A 76 4.09 -1.78 -7.96
C THR A 76 3.66 -0.36 -7.61
N SER A 77 3.72 0.57 -8.56
CA SER A 77 3.48 1.99 -8.28
C SER A 77 2.06 2.28 -7.78
N SER A 78 1.11 1.41 -8.09
CA SER A 78 -0.27 1.58 -7.64
C SER A 78 -0.55 0.99 -6.26
N ILE A 79 0.41 0.27 -5.68
CA ILE A 79 0.22 -0.33 -4.35
C ILE A 79 0.46 0.75 -3.29
N PRO A 80 -0.54 1.07 -2.47
CA PRO A 80 -0.35 2.08 -1.41
C PRO A 80 0.67 1.63 -0.39
N VAL A 81 1.56 2.54 0.01
CA VAL A 81 2.57 2.30 1.03
C VAL A 81 2.24 3.12 2.27
N ILE A 82 2.21 2.45 3.41
CA ILE A 82 2.04 3.09 4.72
C ILE A 82 3.32 2.83 5.51
N PHE A 83 4.02 3.88 5.91
CA PHE A 83 5.16 3.70 6.79
C PHE A 83 4.69 3.43 8.22
N VAL A 84 5.31 2.44 8.87
CA VAL A 84 5.04 2.08 10.27
C VAL A 84 6.38 2.03 10.99
N THR A 85 6.76 3.08 11.68
CA THR A 85 8.13 3.26 12.12
C THR A 85 8.22 4.02 13.44
N GLY A 86 9.37 3.89 14.10
CA GLY A 86 9.68 4.68 15.31
C GLY A 86 10.16 6.08 15.01
N LYS A 87 10.46 6.40 13.74
CA LYS A 87 10.88 7.75 13.38
C LYS A 87 9.67 8.66 13.29
N ASP A 88 9.60 9.60 14.24
CA ASP A 88 8.40 10.41 14.43
C ASP A 88 8.60 11.91 14.20
N SER A 89 9.74 12.33 13.68
CA SER A 89 9.95 13.74 13.40
C SER A 89 9.14 14.19 12.20
N ARG A 90 8.83 15.48 12.19
CA ARG A 90 8.09 16.08 11.08
C ARG A 90 8.84 15.90 9.76
N GLU A 91 10.15 16.05 9.77
CA GLU A 91 10.99 15.90 8.58
C GLU A 91 10.91 14.49 8.02
N GLU A 92 10.91 13.49 8.90
CA GLU A 92 10.77 12.09 8.48
C GLU A 92 9.40 11.83 7.85
N GLU A 93 8.35 12.34 8.45
CA GLU A 93 7.00 12.21 7.89
C GLU A 93 6.90 12.87 6.53
N GLU A 94 7.39 14.11 6.42
CA GLU A 94 7.35 14.85 5.15
C GLU A 94 8.12 14.09 4.07
N ARG A 95 9.26 13.51 4.43
CA ARG A 95 10.03 12.70 3.49
C ARG A 95 9.24 11.50 3.00
N GLY A 96 8.57 10.80 3.91
CA GLY A 96 7.75 9.64 3.54
C GLY A 96 6.65 10.01 2.56
N PHE A 97 5.91 11.07 2.85
CA PHE A 97 4.85 11.52 1.96
C PHE A 97 5.40 12.03 0.61
N SER A 98 6.55 12.69 0.61
CA SER A 98 7.14 13.17 -0.64
C SER A 98 7.57 12.04 -1.56
N LEU A 99 7.84 10.86 -1.01
CA LEU A 99 8.20 9.67 -1.78
C LEU A 99 6.99 8.90 -2.28
N GLY A 100 5.78 9.35 -1.96
CA GLY A 100 4.56 8.76 -2.47
C GLY A 100 3.79 7.89 -1.48
N ALA A 101 4.21 7.83 -0.22
CA ALA A 101 3.45 7.08 0.79
C ALA A 101 2.08 7.72 1.00
N VAL A 102 1.08 6.88 1.25
CA VAL A 102 -0.29 7.37 1.49
C VAL A 102 -0.55 7.64 2.96
N ASP A 103 0.30 7.12 3.86
CA ASP A 103 0.14 7.35 5.30
C ASP A 103 1.47 7.10 6.01
N TYR A 104 1.52 7.55 7.27
CA TYR A 104 2.73 7.45 8.10
C TYR A 104 2.27 7.24 9.54
N ILE A 105 2.52 6.04 10.08
CA ILE A 105 2.09 5.68 11.43
C ILE A 105 3.32 5.51 12.30
N THR A 106 3.36 6.19 13.43
CA THR A 106 4.50 6.09 14.35
C THR A 106 4.24 5.05 15.42
N LYS A 107 5.29 4.32 15.79
CA LYS A 107 5.23 3.40 16.93
C LYS A 107 5.18 4.19 18.24
N PRO A 108 4.53 3.68 19.28
CA PRO A 108 4.05 2.30 19.48
C PRO A 108 2.78 1.99 18.69
N LEU A 109 2.61 0.70 18.36
CA LEU A 109 1.51 0.23 17.54
C LEU A 109 0.20 0.19 18.33
N HIS A 110 -0.84 0.77 17.77
CA HIS A 110 -2.20 0.70 18.32
C HIS A 110 -3.05 -0.08 17.35
N PRO A 111 -3.48 -1.31 17.68
CA PRO A 111 -4.21 -2.17 16.71
C PRO A 111 -5.42 -1.49 16.07
N SER A 112 -6.19 -0.75 16.84
CA SER A 112 -7.38 -0.07 16.30
C SER A 112 -7.03 0.96 15.24
N ILE A 113 -5.92 1.69 15.44
CA ILE A 113 -5.48 2.72 14.49
C ILE A 113 -4.96 2.06 13.21
N ILE A 114 -4.15 1.01 13.35
CA ILE A 114 -3.62 0.30 12.18
C ILE A 114 -4.76 -0.28 11.35
N LYS A 115 -5.72 -0.93 11.99
CA LYS A 115 -6.87 -1.50 11.29
C LYS A 115 -7.71 -0.43 10.60
N ALA A 116 -7.94 0.70 11.24
CA ALA A 116 -8.72 1.80 10.66
C ALA A 116 -8.02 2.38 9.43
N ARG A 117 -6.70 2.60 9.52
CA ARG A 117 -5.93 3.14 8.40
C ARG A 117 -5.89 2.17 7.22
N LEU A 118 -5.69 0.88 7.50
CA LEU A 118 -5.71 -0.13 6.45
C LEU A 118 -7.06 -0.17 5.75
N LYS A 119 -8.13 -0.19 6.50
CA LYS A 119 -9.47 -0.21 5.91
C LYS A 119 -9.70 0.99 5.00
N THR A 120 -9.31 2.17 5.46
CA THR A 120 -9.44 3.40 4.68
C THR A 120 -8.69 3.30 3.35
N HIS A 121 -7.42 2.89 3.39
CA HIS A 121 -6.59 2.88 2.19
C HIS A 121 -6.94 1.75 1.24
N ILE A 122 -7.38 0.60 1.76
CA ILE A 122 -7.86 -0.49 0.91
C ILE A 122 -9.14 -0.06 0.18
N THR A 123 -10.05 0.60 0.89
CA THR A 123 -11.28 1.12 0.26
C THR A 123 -10.96 2.12 -0.84
N LEU A 124 -10.04 3.05 -0.57
CA LEU A 124 -9.63 4.04 -1.56
C LEU A 124 -9.00 3.38 -2.78
N LYS A 125 -8.17 2.38 -2.56
CA LYS A 125 -7.54 1.65 -3.66
C LYS A 125 -8.57 0.94 -4.53
N HIS A 126 -9.56 0.29 -3.93
CA HIS A 126 -10.61 -0.39 -4.67
C HIS A 126 -11.43 0.60 -5.50
N GLN A 127 -11.73 1.78 -4.96
CA GLN A 127 -12.44 2.82 -5.69
C GLN A 127 -11.61 3.31 -6.87
N HIS A 128 -10.32 3.52 -6.67
CA HIS A 128 -9.42 3.96 -7.73
C HIS A 128 -9.34 2.91 -8.84
N ASP A 129 -9.21 1.64 -8.49
CA ASP A 129 -9.13 0.56 -9.46
C ASP A 129 -10.43 0.42 -10.26
N LEU A 130 -11.57 0.62 -9.62
CA LEU A 130 -12.87 0.59 -10.29
C LEU A 130 -12.98 1.70 -11.33
N LEU A 131 -12.58 2.91 -10.98
CA LEU A 131 -12.58 4.04 -11.92
C LEU A 131 -11.69 3.78 -13.12
N LYS A 132 -10.53 3.20 -12.89
CA LYS A 132 -9.60 2.86 -13.95
C LYS A 132 -10.23 1.84 -14.90
N THR A 133 -10.93 0.85 -14.37
CA THR A 133 -11.62 -0.16 -15.18
C THR A 133 -12.72 0.47 -16.04
N VAL A 134 -13.51 1.35 -15.47
CA VAL A 134 -14.57 2.06 -16.21
C VAL A 134 -13.97 2.87 -17.35
N ALA A 135 -12.89 3.60 -17.11
CA ALA A 135 -12.23 4.38 -18.15
C ALA A 135 -11.72 3.50 -19.29
N MET A 136 -11.15 2.34 -18.97
CA MET A 136 -10.68 1.39 -19.97
C MET A 136 -11.83 0.83 -20.79
N ARG A 137 -12.95 0.51 -20.17
CA ARG A 137 -14.12 0.01 -20.89
C ARG A 137 -14.63 1.02 -21.92
N ASP A 138 -14.69 2.28 -21.53
CA ASP A 138 -15.14 3.33 -22.44
C ASP A 138 -14.23 3.44 -23.66
N GLN A 139 -12.95 3.34 -23.47
CA GLN A 139 -11.99 3.36 -24.56
C GLN A 139 -12.19 2.20 -25.52
N LEU A 140 -12.56 1.03 -24.99
CA LEU A 140 -12.73 -0.18 -25.80
C LEU A 140 -14.06 -0.21 -26.54
N THR A 141 -15.11 0.37 -25.98
CA THR A 141 -16.47 0.23 -26.53
C THR A 141 -16.82 1.26 -27.59
N GLY A 142 -16.01 2.31 -27.74
CA GLY A 142 -16.19 3.20 -28.85
C GLY A 142 -16.56 4.63 -28.47
N LEU A 143 -16.77 5.42 -29.52
CA LEU A 143 -16.83 6.86 -29.39
C LEU A 143 -18.09 7.39 -28.72
N TYR A 144 -19.20 6.68 -28.83
CA TYR A 144 -20.43 7.19 -28.24
C TYR A 144 -20.34 7.29 -26.71
N ASN A 145 -19.42 6.58 -26.11
CA ASN A 145 -19.21 6.62 -24.66
C ASN A 145 -18.29 7.73 -24.21
N ARG A 146 -17.68 8.45 -25.11
CA ARG A 146 -16.80 9.56 -24.77
C ARG A 146 -17.48 10.59 -23.88
N HIS A 147 -18.65 10.96 -24.27
CA HIS A 147 -19.45 11.93 -23.53
C HIS A 147 -19.76 11.42 -22.13
N TYR A 148 -20.16 10.17 -22.06
CA TYR A 148 -20.47 9.53 -20.82
C TYR A 148 -19.24 9.44 -19.91
N LEU A 149 -18.10 9.09 -20.44
CA LEU A 149 -16.86 9.02 -19.70
C LEU A 149 -16.47 10.40 -19.16
N THR A 150 -16.59 11.42 -19.97
CA THR A 150 -16.28 12.78 -19.56
C THR A 150 -17.17 13.20 -18.39
N ASP A 151 -18.44 12.91 -18.47
CA ASP A 151 -19.40 13.24 -17.40
C ASP A 151 -19.02 12.56 -16.10
N ILE A 152 -18.68 11.29 -16.15
CA ILE A 152 -18.30 10.54 -14.95
C ILE A 152 -17.06 11.16 -14.29
N LEU A 153 -16.05 11.49 -15.08
CA LEU A 153 -14.80 12.02 -14.54
C LEU A 153 -14.97 13.44 -13.99
N ILE A 154 -15.77 14.24 -14.63
CA ILE A 154 -16.00 15.62 -14.20
C ILE A 154 -16.81 15.67 -12.90
N ARG A 155 -17.75 14.78 -12.73
CA ARG A 155 -18.61 14.75 -11.55
C ARG A 155 -17.87 14.37 -10.27
N LYS A 156 -16.65 13.95 -10.38
CA LYS A 156 -15.82 13.70 -9.20
C LYS A 156 -15.27 14.99 -8.64
#